data_06513020520a86505daf2882fb19ef9e
#
_entry.id   06513020520a86505daf2882fb19ef9e
#
_cell.length_a   1.000
_cell.length_b   1.000
_cell.length_c   1.000
_cell.angle_alpha   90.00
_cell.angle_beta   90.00
_cell.angle_gamma   90.00
#
_symmetry.space_group_name_H-M   'P 1'
#
loop_
_entity.id
_entity.type
_entity.pdbx_description
1 polymer ?
#
loop_
_entity_poly.entity_id
_entity_poly.type
_entity_poly.pdbx_seq_one_letter_code
_entity_poly.pdbx_strand_id
1 'polypeptide(L)'
;MESDSSIGIAGANLIYPNGNTQISHGALPTFWSEGASLLGLDQLRKVKAKHITYEETGTVSGACMLIRKSIIDQIGLLDEAFFMFNEEVDLCNRCHKAGAKVVYVDSAIIIHAQAGSTGQTPRRIIQLYSAKLHYFYKHFGPRGKQYLKYVMVVSSILKIGVYRLLRIISLGKIRKDEFWIYISKELIAIK
;
A
#
# COMPACT_ATOMS: atom_id res chain seq x y z
N MET A 1 20.37 13.59 -0.23
CA MET A 1 19.65 14.45 0.73
C MET A 1 20.50 15.66 1.15
N GLU A 2 21.80 15.52 1.38
CA GLU A 2 22.67 16.69 1.71
C GLU A 2 22.73 17.69 0.56
N SER A 3 22.81 17.21 -0.68
CA SER A 3 22.86 18.02 -1.90
C SER A 3 21.54 18.71 -2.27
N ASP A 4 20.41 18.29 -1.70
CA ASP A 4 19.08 18.86 -1.94
C ASP A 4 18.30 18.91 -0.63
N SER A 5 18.17 20.12 -0.06
CA SER A 5 17.48 20.36 1.21
C SER A 5 15.95 20.22 1.10
N SER A 6 15.38 20.22 -0.11
CA SER A 6 13.95 20.01 -0.32
C SER A 6 13.52 18.56 -0.12
N ILE A 7 14.46 17.60 -0.10
CA ILE A 7 14.16 16.17 0.12
C ILE A 7 13.96 15.92 1.61
N GLY A 8 12.76 15.53 1.99
CA GLY A 8 12.38 15.14 3.34
C GLY A 8 12.52 13.64 3.61
N ILE A 9 12.17 12.82 2.62
CA ILE A 9 12.22 11.35 2.72
C ILE A 9 12.87 10.78 1.47
N ALA A 10 13.74 9.78 1.63
CA ALA A 10 14.34 9.02 0.54
C ALA A 10 14.17 7.51 0.81
N GLY A 11 13.66 6.77 -0.17
CA GLY A 11 13.50 5.32 -0.12
C GLY A 11 14.45 4.61 -1.08
N ALA A 12 14.85 3.39 -0.74
CA ALA A 12 15.77 2.56 -1.49
C ALA A 12 15.07 1.68 -2.54
N ASN A 13 15.84 1.22 -3.51
CA ASN A 13 15.47 0.14 -4.43
C ASN A 13 15.54 -1.19 -3.68
N LEU A 14 14.40 -1.80 -3.44
CA LEU A 14 14.32 -3.10 -2.76
C LEU A 14 14.36 -4.23 -3.77
N ILE A 15 15.16 -5.24 -3.48
CA ILE A 15 15.22 -6.47 -4.26
C ILE A 15 14.97 -7.69 -3.37
N TYR A 16 14.43 -8.76 -3.95
CA TYR A 16 14.35 -10.06 -3.30
C TYR A 16 15.73 -10.73 -3.23
N PRO A 17 15.95 -11.73 -2.35
CA PRO A 17 17.20 -12.50 -2.31
C PRO A 17 17.55 -13.18 -3.65
N ASN A 18 16.57 -13.42 -4.52
CA ASN A 18 16.77 -13.96 -5.86
C ASN A 18 17.11 -12.91 -6.93
N GLY A 19 17.31 -11.64 -6.52
CA GLY A 19 17.66 -10.54 -7.41
C GLY A 19 16.48 -9.85 -8.10
N ASN A 20 15.26 -10.35 -7.98
CA ASN A 20 14.09 -9.71 -8.58
C ASN A 20 13.75 -8.40 -7.84
N THR A 21 13.38 -7.36 -8.58
CA THR A 21 12.97 -6.07 -8.02
C THR A 21 11.64 -6.19 -7.27
N GLN A 22 11.55 -5.53 -6.10
CA GLN A 22 10.30 -5.33 -5.36
C GLN A 22 9.71 -3.97 -5.69
N ILE A 23 8.39 -3.85 -5.63
CA ILE A 23 7.72 -2.54 -5.67
C ILE A 23 8.02 -1.84 -4.34
N SER A 24 8.87 -0.79 -4.39
CA SER A 24 9.34 -0.05 -3.22
C SER A 24 8.95 1.43 -3.21
N HIS A 25 8.24 1.90 -4.23
CA HIS A 25 7.75 3.26 -4.35
C HIS A 25 6.45 3.32 -5.17
N GLY A 26 5.72 4.42 -5.09
CA GLY A 26 4.48 4.59 -5.86
C GLY A 26 3.80 5.94 -5.60
N ALA A 27 2.66 6.14 -6.25
CA ALA A 27 1.84 7.32 -6.02
C ALA A 27 1.13 7.26 -4.65
N LEU A 28 0.78 8.42 -4.10
CA LEU A 28 -0.12 8.50 -2.94
C LEU A 28 -1.48 7.88 -3.28
N PRO A 29 -2.11 7.18 -2.32
CA PRO A 29 -3.44 6.62 -2.52
C PRO A 29 -4.48 7.72 -2.77
N THR A 30 -5.29 7.51 -3.80
CA THR A 30 -6.45 8.35 -4.14
C THR A 30 -7.71 7.49 -4.21
N PHE A 31 -8.89 8.11 -4.24
CA PHE A 31 -10.15 7.37 -4.44
C PHE A 31 -10.12 6.51 -5.71
N TRP A 32 -9.59 7.04 -6.80
CA TRP A 32 -9.51 6.33 -8.08
C TRP A 32 -8.47 5.22 -8.08
N SER A 33 -7.27 5.48 -7.55
CA SER A 33 -6.22 4.45 -7.50
C SER A 33 -6.61 3.27 -6.61
N GLU A 34 -7.24 3.53 -5.47
CA GLU A 34 -7.71 2.46 -4.58
C GLU A 34 -8.89 1.69 -5.20
N GLY A 35 -9.84 2.38 -5.84
CA GLY A 35 -10.92 1.72 -6.56
C GLY A 35 -10.40 0.79 -7.67
N ALA A 36 -9.47 1.27 -8.49
CA ALA A 36 -8.84 0.49 -9.55
C ALA A 36 -8.07 -0.72 -8.99
N SER A 37 -7.28 -0.53 -7.92
CA SER A 37 -6.51 -1.60 -7.27
C SER A 37 -7.42 -2.69 -6.70
N LEU A 38 -8.49 -2.32 -6.03
CA LEU A 38 -9.44 -3.28 -5.46
C LEU A 38 -10.16 -4.12 -6.52
N LEU A 39 -10.33 -3.56 -7.73
CA LEU A 39 -10.87 -4.26 -8.90
C LEU A 39 -9.79 -5.04 -9.68
N GLY A 40 -8.51 -4.97 -9.27
CA GLY A 40 -7.39 -5.65 -9.94
C GLY A 40 -6.90 -4.97 -11.22
N LEU A 41 -7.34 -3.72 -11.48
CA LEU A 41 -6.97 -2.98 -12.69
C LEU A 41 -5.55 -2.38 -12.62
N ASP A 42 -4.96 -2.30 -11.42
CA ASP A 42 -3.59 -1.86 -11.17
C ASP A 42 -2.54 -2.80 -11.78
N GLN A 43 -2.85 -4.10 -11.88
CA GLN A 43 -1.98 -5.09 -12.54
C GLN A 43 -1.74 -4.79 -14.02
N LEU A 44 -2.56 -3.94 -14.65
CA LEU A 44 -2.39 -3.48 -16.03
C LEU A 44 -1.34 -2.36 -16.14
N ARG A 45 -0.95 -1.73 -15.04
CA ARG A 45 0.09 -0.71 -15.00
C ARG A 45 1.46 -1.37 -14.90
N LYS A 46 2.11 -1.61 -16.05
CA LYS A 46 3.54 -1.99 -16.07
C LYS A 46 4.37 -0.80 -15.60
N VAL A 47 5.02 -0.94 -14.45
CA VAL A 47 6.07 0.01 -14.03
C VAL A 47 7.24 -0.18 -14.98
N LYS A 48 7.52 0.82 -15.81
CA LYS A 48 8.75 0.82 -16.63
C LYS A 48 9.90 1.21 -15.70
N ALA A 49 10.84 0.31 -15.51
CA ALA A 49 12.12 0.66 -14.88
C ALA A 49 12.82 1.73 -15.75
N LYS A 50 13.06 2.90 -15.18
CA LYS A 50 13.78 3.99 -15.79
C LYS A 50 15.02 4.19 -14.92
N HIS A 51 16.21 3.96 -15.48
CA HIS A 51 17.46 4.22 -14.77
C HIS A 51 17.60 5.74 -14.55
N ILE A 52 17.23 6.19 -13.37
CA ILE A 52 17.33 7.59 -12.93
C ILE A 52 18.05 7.57 -11.59
N THR A 53 18.94 8.55 -11.35
CA THR A 53 19.70 8.65 -10.09
C THR A 53 18.76 8.73 -8.88
N TYR A 54 17.66 9.48 -8.98
CA TYR A 54 16.52 9.46 -8.06
C TYR A 54 15.28 10.02 -8.77
N GLU A 55 14.10 9.62 -8.30
CA GLU A 55 12.79 10.04 -8.85
C GLU A 55 11.91 10.54 -7.70
N GLU A 56 11.29 11.73 -7.89
CA GLU A 56 10.25 12.19 -6.97
C GLU A 56 9.03 11.29 -7.08
N THR A 57 8.53 10.81 -5.94
CA THR A 57 7.45 9.83 -5.86
C THR A 57 6.46 10.20 -4.75
N GLY A 58 5.27 9.62 -4.80
CA GLY A 58 4.27 9.84 -3.75
C GLY A 58 4.60 9.12 -2.44
N THR A 59 5.13 7.91 -2.54
CA THR A 59 5.43 7.05 -1.37
C THR A 59 6.67 6.20 -1.62
N VAL A 60 7.33 5.82 -0.54
CA VAL A 60 8.41 4.82 -0.54
C VAL A 60 8.12 3.77 0.54
N SER A 61 8.69 2.58 0.38
CA SER A 61 8.50 1.48 1.33
C SER A 61 9.19 1.75 2.67
N GLY A 62 8.48 1.47 3.76
CA GLY A 62 9.02 1.52 5.12
C GLY A 62 10.14 0.51 5.42
N ALA A 63 10.37 -0.47 4.53
CA ALA A 63 11.44 -1.46 4.71
C ALA A 63 12.84 -0.83 4.64
N CYS A 64 13.00 0.28 3.91
CA CYS A 64 14.22 1.09 3.94
C CYS A 64 13.90 2.53 3.54
N MET A 65 13.81 3.42 4.53
CA MET A 65 13.63 4.87 4.32
C MET A 65 14.62 5.66 5.18
N LEU A 66 15.17 6.70 4.55
CA LEU A 66 15.95 7.72 5.24
C LEU A 66 15.08 8.97 5.37
N ILE A 67 14.96 9.49 6.58
CA ILE A 67 14.09 10.62 6.89
C ILE A 67 14.95 11.76 7.44
N ARG A 68 14.76 12.96 6.92
CA ARG A 68 15.43 14.16 7.42
C ARG A 68 14.89 14.50 8.82
N LYS A 69 15.80 14.72 9.78
CA LYS A 69 15.39 15.00 11.16
C LYS A 69 14.46 16.22 11.27
N SER A 70 14.77 17.31 10.54
CA SER A 70 13.93 18.52 10.55
C SER A 70 12.49 18.26 10.05
N ILE A 71 12.29 17.27 9.17
CA ILE A 71 10.96 16.86 8.74
C ILE A 71 10.25 16.12 9.88
N ILE A 72 10.93 15.22 10.59
CA ILE A 72 10.34 14.56 11.77
C ILE A 72 9.95 15.59 12.82
N ASP A 73 10.80 16.56 13.08
CA ASP A 73 10.53 17.63 14.05
C ASP A 73 9.29 18.47 13.67
N GLN A 74 9.01 18.60 12.36
CA GLN A 74 7.87 19.34 11.83
C GLN A 74 6.57 18.52 11.78
N ILE A 75 6.64 17.28 11.30
CA ILE A 75 5.45 16.47 11.01
C ILE A 75 5.18 15.36 12.03
N GLY A 76 6.09 15.15 12.98
CA GLY A 76 6.05 14.06 13.97
C GLY A 76 6.51 12.71 13.42
N LEU A 77 6.53 11.72 14.30
CA LEU A 77 6.94 10.34 14.02
C LEU A 77 5.84 9.55 13.28
N LEU A 78 6.04 8.25 13.12
CA LEU A 78 5.01 7.31 12.65
C LEU A 78 3.80 7.37 13.58
N ASP A 79 2.60 7.32 13.01
CA ASP A 79 1.36 7.32 13.77
C ASP A 79 1.09 5.89 14.30
N GLU A 80 1.10 5.73 15.61
CA GLU A 80 0.92 4.44 16.29
C GLU A 80 -0.48 3.83 16.12
N ALA A 81 -1.44 4.60 15.60
CA ALA A 81 -2.74 4.06 15.22
C ALA A 81 -2.66 3.09 14.02
N PHE A 82 -1.56 3.13 13.27
CA PHE A 82 -1.24 2.10 12.27
C PHE A 82 -0.44 0.99 12.93
N PHE A 83 -1.07 -0.16 13.18
CA PHE A 83 -0.35 -1.31 13.72
C PHE A 83 0.64 -1.91 12.71
N MET A 84 0.23 -1.96 11.44
CA MET A 84 1.03 -2.47 10.31
C MET A 84 0.38 -2.00 9.01
N PHE A 85 1.19 -1.66 8.02
CA PHE A 85 0.81 -1.12 6.71
C PHE A 85 0.29 0.32 6.78
N ASN A 86 0.62 1.09 5.76
CA ASN A 86 0.25 2.49 5.52
C ASN A 86 0.82 3.52 6.53
N GLU A 87 1.59 3.12 7.55
CA GLU A 87 2.30 4.04 8.43
C GLU A 87 3.33 4.87 7.65
N GLU A 88 4.05 4.25 6.73
CA GLU A 88 4.98 4.89 5.83
C GLU A 88 4.28 5.77 4.79
N VAL A 89 3.11 5.32 4.31
CA VAL A 89 2.28 6.08 3.36
C VAL A 89 1.73 7.36 4.02
N ASP A 90 1.30 7.26 5.27
CA ASP A 90 0.88 8.40 6.08
C ASP A 90 2.02 9.40 6.27
N LEU A 91 3.22 8.91 6.63
CA LEU A 91 4.40 9.74 6.82
C LEU A 91 4.79 10.48 5.52
N CYS A 92 4.80 9.75 4.38
CA CYS A 92 5.06 10.36 3.06
C CYS A 92 4.03 11.43 2.72
N ASN A 93 2.75 11.19 2.99
CA ASN A 93 1.69 12.18 2.75
C ASN A 93 1.86 13.43 3.62
N ARG A 94 2.22 13.25 4.91
CA ARG A 94 2.53 14.40 5.79
C ARG A 94 3.76 15.17 5.34
N CYS A 95 4.79 14.47 4.84
CA CYS A 95 5.99 15.08 4.26
C CYS A 95 5.64 15.98 3.06
N HIS A 96 4.82 15.48 2.11
CA HIS A 96 4.33 16.27 0.98
C HIS A 96 3.51 17.48 1.43
N LYS A 97 2.62 17.32 2.42
CA LYS A 97 1.83 18.44 2.97
C LYS A 97 2.69 19.50 3.66
N ALA A 98 3.86 19.12 4.16
CA ALA A 98 4.84 20.04 4.71
C ALA A 98 5.71 20.74 3.63
N GLY A 99 5.46 20.46 2.34
CA GLY A 99 6.18 21.05 1.21
C GLY A 99 7.53 20.38 0.89
N ALA A 100 7.85 19.25 1.52
CA ALA A 100 9.08 18.51 1.26
C ALA A 100 8.84 17.36 0.26
N LYS A 101 9.91 16.97 -0.43
CA LYS A 101 9.87 15.90 -1.43
C LYS A 101 10.08 14.53 -0.80
N VAL A 102 9.39 13.54 -1.36
CA VAL A 102 9.67 12.12 -1.18
C VAL A 102 10.33 11.61 -2.46
N VAL A 103 11.48 10.95 -2.34
CA VAL A 103 12.23 10.48 -3.50
C VAL A 103 12.55 8.99 -3.41
N TYR A 104 12.52 8.32 -4.54
CA TYR A 104 13.03 6.96 -4.70
C TYR A 104 14.44 7.02 -5.29
N VAL A 105 15.38 6.27 -4.73
CA VAL A 105 16.79 6.24 -5.13
C VAL A 105 17.11 4.87 -5.72
N ASP A 106 17.16 4.78 -7.05
CA ASP A 106 17.36 3.52 -7.77
C ASP A 106 18.74 2.89 -7.48
N SER A 107 19.77 3.72 -7.32
CA SER A 107 21.14 3.28 -7.04
C SER A 107 21.36 2.74 -5.62
N ALA A 108 20.44 2.99 -4.68
CA ALA A 108 20.51 2.49 -3.30
C ALA A 108 19.81 1.12 -3.21
N ILE A 109 20.52 0.05 -3.54
CA ILE A 109 19.96 -1.30 -3.60
C ILE A 109 20.04 -1.97 -2.23
N ILE A 110 18.90 -2.46 -1.73
CA ILE A 110 18.76 -3.17 -0.46
C ILE A 110 18.08 -4.52 -0.67
N ILE A 111 18.67 -5.59 -0.17
CA ILE A 111 18.03 -6.92 -0.19
C ILE A 111 17.02 -6.99 0.95
N HIS A 112 15.75 -7.18 0.61
CA HIS A 112 14.66 -7.30 1.57
C HIS A 112 13.98 -8.66 1.42
N ALA A 113 14.19 -9.54 2.40
CA ALA A 113 13.77 -10.94 2.31
C ALA A 113 12.26 -11.15 2.42
N GLN A 114 11.46 -10.13 2.76
CA GLN A 114 10.02 -10.26 3.04
C GLN A 114 9.66 -11.48 3.92
N ALA A 115 10.52 -11.81 4.88
CA ALA A 115 10.36 -12.98 5.74
C ALA A 115 9.01 -12.94 6.47
N GLY A 116 8.17 -13.95 6.25
CA GLY A 116 6.88 -14.13 6.90
C GLY A 116 5.67 -13.46 6.23
N SER A 117 5.86 -12.64 5.18
CA SER A 117 4.74 -11.94 4.53
C SER A 117 4.27 -12.56 3.19
N THR A 118 4.75 -13.75 2.82
CA THR A 118 4.51 -14.38 1.51
C THR A 118 3.11 -14.99 1.33
N GLY A 119 2.26 -15.01 2.35
CA GLY A 119 0.90 -15.55 2.24
C GLY A 119 -0.19 -14.48 2.34
N GLN A 120 -1.17 -14.50 1.44
CA GLN A 120 -2.43 -13.76 1.61
C GLN A 120 -3.28 -14.45 2.69
N THR A 121 -2.90 -14.33 3.96
CA THR A 121 -3.74 -14.81 5.04
C THR A 121 -4.93 -13.88 5.25
N PRO A 122 -6.11 -14.37 5.66
CA PRO A 122 -7.26 -13.52 5.96
C PRO A 122 -6.91 -12.38 6.95
N ARG A 123 -6.18 -12.72 8.00
CA ARG A 123 -5.74 -11.75 9.02
C ARG A 123 -4.93 -10.60 8.42
N ARG A 124 -3.98 -10.90 7.52
CA ARG A 124 -3.16 -9.88 6.86
C ARG A 124 -3.97 -8.97 5.96
N ILE A 125 -4.93 -9.52 5.20
CA ILE A 125 -5.83 -8.72 4.36
C ILE A 125 -6.69 -7.79 5.22
N ILE A 126 -7.22 -8.28 6.34
CA ILE A 126 -8.00 -7.45 7.26
C ILE A 126 -7.14 -6.33 7.86
N GLN A 127 -5.90 -6.62 8.28
CA GLN A 127 -4.96 -5.61 8.77
C GLN A 127 -4.68 -4.53 7.71
N LEU A 128 -4.38 -4.94 6.47
CA LEU A 128 -4.16 -4.01 5.37
C LEU A 128 -5.40 -3.14 5.09
N TYR A 129 -6.59 -3.74 5.09
CA TYR A 129 -7.82 -3.00 4.84
C TYR A 129 -8.16 -2.05 5.99
N SER A 130 -7.94 -2.47 7.23
CA SER A 130 -8.10 -1.61 8.42
C SER A 130 -7.16 -0.40 8.35
N ALA A 131 -5.89 -0.62 8.02
CA ALA A 131 -4.91 0.45 7.85
C ALA A 131 -5.30 1.42 6.72
N LYS A 132 -5.77 0.92 5.58
CA LYS A 132 -6.27 1.76 4.48
C LYS A 132 -7.50 2.58 4.90
N LEU A 133 -8.44 1.99 5.62
CA LEU A 133 -9.62 2.70 6.14
C LEU A 133 -9.21 3.78 7.13
N HIS A 134 -8.21 3.53 8.00
CA HIS A 134 -7.67 4.52 8.91
C HIS A 134 -6.99 5.67 8.15
N TYR A 135 -6.16 5.36 7.15
CA TYR A 135 -5.53 6.36 6.28
C TYR A 135 -6.57 7.26 5.60
N PHE A 136 -7.61 6.67 5.03
CA PHE A 136 -8.68 7.44 4.37
C PHE A 136 -9.51 8.25 5.36
N TYR A 137 -9.74 7.75 6.57
CA TYR A 137 -10.36 8.53 7.63
C TYR A 137 -9.52 9.75 8.01
N LYS A 138 -8.21 9.55 8.22
CA LYS A 138 -7.27 10.60 8.64
C LYS A 138 -7.11 11.71 7.58
N HIS A 139 -7.02 11.34 6.31
CA HIS A 139 -6.68 12.29 5.24
C HIS A 139 -7.88 12.82 4.46
N PHE A 140 -9.01 12.10 4.43
CA PHE A 140 -10.22 12.44 3.67
C PHE A 140 -11.49 12.47 4.54
N GLY A 141 -11.35 12.28 5.85
CA GLY A 141 -12.45 12.32 6.81
C GLY A 141 -13.40 11.12 6.76
N PRO A 142 -14.52 11.19 7.52
CA PRO A 142 -15.48 10.08 7.61
C PRO A 142 -16.07 9.65 6.26
N ARG A 143 -16.32 10.60 5.35
CA ARG A 143 -16.84 10.30 4.00
C ARG A 143 -15.83 9.52 3.17
N GLY A 144 -14.53 9.85 3.29
CA GLY A 144 -13.46 9.11 2.62
C GLY A 144 -13.39 7.65 3.08
N LYS A 145 -13.42 7.44 4.40
CA LYS A 145 -13.48 6.09 4.98
C LYS A 145 -14.70 5.31 4.47
N GLN A 146 -15.88 5.92 4.49
CA GLN A 146 -17.12 5.26 4.06
C GLN A 146 -17.09 4.87 2.59
N TYR A 147 -16.60 5.76 1.73
CA TYR A 147 -16.40 5.47 0.31
C TYR A 147 -15.49 4.26 0.12
N LEU A 148 -14.31 4.28 0.73
CA LEU A 148 -13.35 3.18 0.58
C LEU A 148 -13.92 1.86 1.12
N LYS A 149 -14.59 1.90 2.27
CA LYS A 149 -15.26 0.72 2.85
C LYS A 149 -16.28 0.14 1.86
N TYR A 150 -17.10 1.00 1.25
CA TYR A 150 -18.07 0.57 0.23
C TYR A 150 -17.39 -0.11 -0.97
N VAL A 151 -16.33 0.50 -1.51
CA VAL A 151 -15.58 -0.07 -2.64
C VAL A 151 -14.95 -1.41 -2.28
N MET A 152 -14.40 -1.56 -1.06
CA MET A 152 -13.83 -2.82 -0.56
C MET A 152 -14.88 -3.92 -0.47
N VAL A 153 -16.07 -3.62 0.05
CA VAL A 153 -17.18 -4.58 0.16
C VAL A 153 -17.64 -5.01 -1.22
N VAL A 154 -17.89 -4.06 -2.12
CA VAL A 154 -18.29 -4.36 -3.50
C VAL A 154 -17.25 -5.22 -4.22
N SER A 155 -15.96 -4.87 -4.11
CA SER A 155 -14.87 -5.67 -4.68
C SER A 155 -14.85 -7.11 -4.12
N SER A 156 -15.06 -7.26 -2.82
CA SER A 156 -15.12 -8.59 -2.18
C SER A 156 -16.29 -9.42 -2.71
N ILE A 157 -17.47 -8.81 -2.88
CA ILE A 157 -18.66 -9.48 -3.44
C ILE A 157 -18.41 -9.92 -4.89
N LEU A 158 -17.81 -9.06 -5.71
CA LEU A 158 -17.44 -9.39 -7.09
C LEU A 158 -16.47 -10.58 -7.14
N LYS A 159 -15.45 -10.58 -6.25
CA LYS A 159 -14.50 -11.69 -6.15
C LYS A 159 -15.19 -13.00 -5.71
N ILE A 160 -16.14 -12.94 -4.78
CA ILE A 160 -16.95 -14.10 -4.40
C ILE A 160 -17.67 -14.65 -5.62
N GLY A 161 -18.34 -13.81 -6.41
CA GLY A 161 -19.04 -14.23 -7.63
C GLY A 161 -18.12 -14.93 -8.63
N VAL A 162 -16.97 -14.29 -8.94
CA VAL A 162 -15.97 -14.85 -9.85
C VAL A 162 -15.44 -16.20 -9.34
N TYR A 163 -15.06 -16.31 -8.06
CA TYR A 163 -14.51 -17.56 -7.51
C TYR A 163 -15.56 -18.67 -7.38
N ARG A 164 -16.84 -18.33 -7.14
CA ARG A 164 -17.92 -19.33 -7.22
C ARG A 164 -18.09 -19.89 -8.63
N LEU A 165 -18.04 -19.03 -9.65
CA LEU A 165 -18.08 -19.47 -11.04
C LEU A 165 -16.88 -20.36 -11.38
N LEU A 166 -15.67 -19.95 -11.00
CA LEU A 166 -14.45 -20.74 -11.18
C LEU A 166 -14.52 -22.08 -10.42
N ARG A 167 -15.14 -22.12 -9.23
CA ARG A 167 -15.36 -23.37 -8.48
C ARG A 167 -16.26 -24.33 -9.24
N ILE A 168 -17.34 -23.84 -9.86
CA ILE A 168 -18.24 -24.67 -10.69
C ILE A 168 -17.48 -25.21 -11.91
N ILE A 169 -16.78 -24.35 -12.67
CA ILE A 169 -16.03 -24.72 -13.87
C ILE A 169 -14.91 -25.71 -13.54
N SER A 170 -14.24 -25.55 -12.40
CA SER A 170 -13.12 -26.42 -11.96
C SER A 170 -13.56 -27.69 -11.22
N LEU A 171 -14.86 -28.02 -11.23
CA LEU A 171 -15.43 -29.15 -10.48
C LEU A 171 -15.00 -29.17 -8.99
N GLY A 172 -15.01 -27.99 -8.36
CA GLY A 172 -14.72 -27.81 -6.94
C GLY A 172 -13.24 -27.70 -6.57
N LYS A 173 -12.31 -27.72 -7.53
CA LYS A 173 -10.85 -27.61 -7.26
C LYS A 173 -10.45 -26.22 -6.74
N ILE A 174 -11.14 -25.15 -7.15
CA ILE A 174 -10.85 -23.77 -6.73
C ILE A 174 -11.89 -23.35 -5.68
N ARG A 175 -11.46 -23.11 -4.42
CA ARG A 175 -12.34 -22.79 -3.27
C ARG A 175 -12.01 -21.43 -2.62
N LYS A 176 -11.52 -20.46 -3.39
CA LYS A 176 -11.17 -19.14 -2.89
C LYS A 176 -12.38 -18.25 -2.55
N ASP A 177 -13.60 -18.64 -2.93
CA ASP A 177 -14.84 -17.99 -2.57
C ASP A 177 -15.05 -17.93 -1.04
N GLU A 178 -14.74 -19.00 -0.30
CA GLU A 178 -14.83 -19.06 1.15
C GLU A 178 -13.94 -18.00 1.84
N PHE A 179 -12.73 -17.79 1.32
CA PHE A 179 -11.81 -16.76 1.78
C PHE A 179 -12.44 -15.36 1.66
N TRP A 180 -13.01 -15.04 0.49
CA TRP A 180 -13.59 -13.71 0.27
C TRP A 180 -14.92 -13.49 0.99
N ILE A 181 -15.68 -14.57 1.28
CA ILE A 181 -16.85 -14.52 2.16
C ILE A 181 -16.42 -14.10 3.57
N TYR A 182 -15.36 -14.69 4.10
CA TYR A 182 -14.82 -14.32 5.40
C TYR A 182 -14.37 -12.85 5.41
N ILE A 183 -13.55 -12.43 4.45
CA ILE A 183 -13.09 -11.03 4.32
C ILE A 183 -14.26 -10.05 4.25
N SER A 184 -15.29 -10.35 3.48
CA SER A 184 -16.47 -9.48 3.35
C SER A 184 -17.21 -9.28 4.69
N LYS A 185 -17.38 -10.34 5.48
CA LYS A 185 -18.00 -10.28 6.81
C LYS A 185 -17.19 -9.40 7.77
N GLU A 186 -15.88 -9.61 7.83
CA GLU A 186 -14.99 -8.81 8.67
C GLU A 186 -14.98 -7.33 8.28
N LEU A 187 -14.95 -7.02 6.96
CA LEU A 187 -15.02 -5.64 6.46
C LEU A 187 -16.30 -4.93 6.88
N ILE A 188 -17.45 -5.61 6.86
CA ILE A 188 -18.72 -5.04 7.30
C ILE A 188 -18.66 -4.73 8.80
N ALA A 189 -18.01 -5.57 9.61
CA ALA A 189 -17.91 -5.43 11.05
C ALA A 189 -16.93 -4.31 11.49
N ILE A 190 -15.98 -3.88 10.66
CA ILE A 190 -15.07 -2.76 10.97
C ILE A 190 -15.90 -1.47 11.15
N LYS A 191 -15.82 -0.89 12.37
CA LYS A 191 -16.50 0.37 12.72
C LYS A 191 -15.79 1.60 12.17
#